data_acebe635b1d104aad3ce7540516c81f4
#
_entry.id   acebe635b1d104aad3ce7540516c81f4
#
_cell.length_a   1.000
_cell.length_b   1.000
_cell.length_c   1.000
_cell.angle_alpha   90.00
_cell.angle_beta   90.00
_cell.angle_gamma   90.00
#
_symmetry.space_group_name_H-M   'P 1'
#
loop_
_entity.id
_entity.type
_entity.pdbx_description
1 polymer ?
#
loop_
_entity_poly.entity_id
_entity_poly.type
_entity_poly.pdbx_seq_one_letter_code
_entity_poly.pdbx_strand_id
1 'polypeptide(L)'
;MKRTMIFVAVLAVFCAPAFSQEKDKKPVTLRSILLEQLQTNHKKQDWFVPASLAVDGLTAEQASWKDNTGNHSIGQLAYHLVFWNKESLARIKGEQPANADDNEKTFNSFDAKEWAETVAQLDKVMTDLEQWVETADEAALEKNASRIAHVCAHNAYHTGQILYIRREKGWWDPAKGVK
;
A
#
# COMPACT_ATOMS: atom_id res chain seq x y z
N MET A 1 -5.71 -43.26 -77.31
CA MET A 1 -6.06 -43.33 -75.83
C MET A 1 -5.03 -42.54 -75.05
N LYS A 2 -5.41 -41.35 -74.59
CA LYS A 2 -4.54 -40.48 -73.82
C LYS A 2 -4.85 -40.74 -72.31
N ARG A 3 -3.84 -41.24 -71.56
CA ARG A 3 -3.95 -41.43 -70.11
C ARG A 3 -3.59 -40.14 -69.41
N THR A 4 -4.54 -39.54 -68.73
CA THR A 4 -4.34 -38.37 -67.89
C THR A 4 -3.89 -38.84 -66.48
N MET A 5 -2.66 -38.52 -66.08
CA MET A 5 -2.18 -38.73 -64.72
C MET A 5 -2.63 -37.56 -63.83
N ILE A 6 -3.40 -37.86 -62.81
CA ILE A 6 -3.80 -36.89 -61.79
C ILE A 6 -2.75 -36.99 -60.65
N PHE A 7 -2.02 -35.89 -60.44
CA PHE A 7 -1.14 -35.73 -59.30
C PHE A 7 -1.97 -35.21 -58.11
N VAL A 8 -2.08 -36.00 -57.08
CA VAL A 8 -2.64 -35.58 -55.81
C VAL A 8 -1.50 -35.02 -54.93
N ALA A 9 -1.49 -33.69 -54.74
CA ALA A 9 -0.57 -33.07 -53.81
C ALA A 9 -1.12 -33.17 -52.38
N VAL A 10 -0.45 -33.95 -51.52
CA VAL A 10 -0.77 -34.04 -50.10
C VAL A 10 -0.09 -32.87 -49.40
N LEU A 11 -0.88 -31.92 -48.95
CA LEU A 11 -0.43 -30.78 -48.13
C LEU A 11 -0.28 -31.25 -46.67
N ALA A 12 0.94 -31.52 -46.20
CA ALA A 12 1.20 -31.83 -44.81
C ALA A 12 1.19 -30.51 -43.98
N VAL A 13 0.12 -30.28 -43.23
CA VAL A 13 0.05 -29.18 -42.27
C VAL A 13 0.86 -29.55 -41.03
N PHE A 14 2.05 -28.98 -40.92
CA PHE A 14 2.84 -29.05 -39.69
C PHE A 14 2.19 -28.16 -38.63
N CYS A 15 1.42 -28.77 -37.73
CA CYS A 15 0.96 -28.12 -36.50
C CYS A 15 2.16 -28.07 -35.50
N ALA A 16 2.90 -26.99 -35.49
CA ALA A 16 3.89 -26.77 -34.44
C ALA A 16 3.16 -26.56 -33.10
N PRO A 17 3.51 -27.26 -32.03
CA PRO A 17 2.93 -26.97 -30.72
C PRO A 17 3.39 -25.58 -30.29
N ALA A 18 2.42 -24.66 -30.12
CA ALA A 18 2.67 -23.37 -29.49
C ALA A 18 3.01 -23.67 -28.00
N PHE A 19 4.29 -23.78 -27.69
CA PHE A 19 4.77 -23.71 -26.30
C PHE A 19 4.46 -22.28 -25.82
N SER A 20 3.33 -22.14 -25.14
CA SER A 20 3.10 -20.97 -24.29
C SER A 20 4.24 -20.95 -23.26
N GLN A 21 5.16 -20.00 -23.41
CA GLN A 21 6.14 -19.70 -22.34
C GLN A 21 5.33 -19.26 -21.14
N GLU A 22 5.14 -20.15 -20.18
CA GLU A 22 4.72 -19.80 -18.85
C GLU A 22 5.79 -18.83 -18.32
N LYS A 23 5.44 -17.53 -18.24
CA LYS A 23 6.36 -16.51 -17.68
C LYS A 23 6.77 -17.04 -16.31
N ASP A 24 8.06 -17.28 -16.12
CA ASP A 24 8.65 -17.71 -14.85
C ASP A 24 8.11 -16.82 -13.73
N LYS A 25 7.11 -17.30 -13.02
CA LYS A 25 6.61 -16.61 -11.82
C LYS A 25 7.73 -16.66 -10.80
N LYS A 26 8.25 -15.49 -10.45
CA LYS A 26 9.23 -15.38 -9.37
C LYS A 26 8.67 -16.09 -8.13
N PRO A 27 9.50 -16.87 -7.44
CA PRO A 27 9.05 -17.58 -6.24
C PRO A 27 8.55 -16.58 -5.19
N VAL A 28 7.47 -16.92 -4.51
CA VAL A 28 6.94 -16.13 -3.40
C VAL A 28 7.90 -16.28 -2.22
N THR A 29 8.39 -15.17 -1.71
CA THR A 29 9.31 -15.11 -0.56
C THR A 29 8.72 -14.23 0.53
N LEU A 30 9.22 -14.31 1.76
CA LEU A 30 8.82 -13.41 2.84
C LEU A 30 8.97 -11.93 2.42
N ARG A 31 10.11 -11.60 1.79
CA ARG A 31 10.36 -10.26 1.25
C ARG A 31 9.29 -9.81 0.26
N SER A 32 8.96 -10.66 -0.71
CA SER A 32 7.97 -10.30 -1.73
C SER A 32 6.58 -10.09 -1.15
N ILE A 33 6.19 -10.89 -0.14
CA ILE A 33 4.92 -10.72 0.57
C ILE A 33 4.89 -9.40 1.34
N LEU A 34 5.90 -9.13 2.15
CA LEU A 34 5.95 -7.92 2.97
C LEU A 34 6.04 -6.65 2.12
N LEU A 35 6.83 -6.69 1.03
CA LEU A 35 6.93 -5.56 0.11
C LEU A 35 5.59 -5.30 -0.61
N GLU A 36 4.91 -6.34 -1.07
CA GLU A 36 3.59 -6.21 -1.67
C GLU A 36 2.58 -5.59 -0.69
N GLN A 37 2.56 -6.06 0.57
CA GLN A 37 1.68 -5.50 1.61
C GLN A 37 1.98 -4.03 1.89
N LEU A 38 3.25 -3.63 2.00
CA LEU A 38 3.60 -2.22 2.17
C LEU A 38 3.18 -1.37 0.96
N GLN A 39 3.48 -1.81 -0.26
CA GLN A 39 3.14 -1.09 -1.48
C GLN A 39 1.62 -0.92 -1.65
N THR A 40 0.82 -1.96 -1.34
CA THR A 40 -0.64 -1.87 -1.42
C THR A 40 -1.25 -0.98 -0.34
N ASN A 41 -0.62 -0.89 0.83
CA ASN A 41 -1.00 0.09 1.85
C ASN A 41 -0.61 1.53 1.48
N HIS A 42 0.46 1.71 0.73
CA HIS A 42 1.06 3.02 0.43
C HIS A 42 0.45 3.68 -0.82
N LYS A 43 0.76 3.15 -2.00
CA LYS A 43 0.44 3.76 -3.31
C LYS A 43 -0.21 2.82 -4.32
N LYS A 44 0.06 1.52 -4.22
CA LYS A 44 -0.43 0.54 -5.19
C LYS A 44 -1.89 0.20 -4.90
N GLN A 45 -2.76 0.63 -5.77
CA GLN A 45 -4.18 0.26 -5.68
C GLN A 45 -4.37 -1.20 -6.08
N ASP A 46 -4.96 -2.00 -5.20
CA ASP A 46 -5.22 -3.42 -5.40
C ASP A 46 -6.54 -3.81 -4.71
N TRP A 47 -6.51 -4.51 -3.57
CA TRP A 47 -7.70 -4.95 -2.84
C TRP A 47 -8.44 -3.80 -2.14
N PHE A 48 -7.75 -2.73 -1.82
CA PHE A 48 -8.29 -1.55 -1.16
C PHE A 48 -7.56 -0.28 -1.60
N VAL A 49 -8.12 0.86 -1.25
CA VAL A 49 -7.54 2.17 -1.55
C VAL A 49 -6.34 2.43 -0.67
N PRO A 50 -5.16 2.73 -1.23
CA PRO A 50 -3.95 2.99 -0.45
C PRO A 50 -4.01 4.32 0.31
N ALA A 51 -3.19 4.45 1.35
CA ALA A 51 -3.16 5.62 2.24
C ALA A 51 -2.89 6.93 1.48
N SER A 52 -1.94 6.94 0.52
CA SER A 52 -1.64 8.15 -0.27
C SER A 52 -2.87 8.66 -1.00
N LEU A 53 -3.65 7.77 -1.61
CA LEU A 53 -4.85 8.15 -2.31
C LEU A 53 -5.99 8.54 -1.35
N ALA A 54 -6.03 7.92 -0.17
CA ALA A 54 -7.02 8.24 0.85
C ALA A 54 -6.85 9.65 1.42
N VAL A 55 -5.64 10.22 1.44
CA VAL A 55 -5.38 11.59 1.91
C VAL A 55 -5.27 12.62 0.78
N ASP A 56 -5.17 12.16 -0.48
CA ASP A 56 -4.97 13.02 -1.65
C ASP A 56 -6.10 14.03 -1.86
N GLY A 57 -5.74 15.27 -2.19
CA GLY A 57 -6.66 16.35 -2.55
C GLY A 57 -7.50 16.92 -1.40
N LEU A 58 -7.26 16.53 -0.15
CA LEU A 58 -7.92 17.12 1.02
C LEU A 58 -7.27 18.45 1.41
N THR A 59 -8.12 19.44 1.75
CA THR A 59 -7.67 20.69 2.36
C THR A 59 -7.39 20.51 3.86
N ALA A 60 -6.64 21.43 4.45
CA ALA A 60 -6.40 21.46 5.89
C ALA A 60 -7.70 21.55 6.71
N GLU A 61 -8.69 22.27 6.20
CA GLU A 61 -10.03 22.40 6.82
C GLU A 61 -10.75 21.05 6.81
N GLN A 62 -10.76 20.33 5.67
CA GLN A 62 -11.35 19.01 5.55
C GLN A 62 -10.63 17.99 6.45
N ALA A 63 -9.29 18.06 6.51
CA ALA A 63 -8.50 17.19 7.37
C ALA A 63 -8.76 17.40 8.87
N SER A 64 -9.11 18.63 9.26
CA SER A 64 -9.37 19.00 10.67
C SER A 64 -10.82 18.78 11.09
N TRP A 65 -11.71 18.52 10.15
CA TRP A 65 -13.12 18.35 10.46
C TRP A 65 -13.33 17.18 11.45
N LYS A 66 -14.16 17.45 12.46
CA LYS A 66 -14.59 16.45 13.45
C LYS A 66 -16.11 16.46 13.56
N ASP A 67 -16.67 15.31 13.79
CA ASP A 67 -18.03 15.20 14.30
C ASP A 67 -18.08 15.50 15.82
N ASN A 68 -19.29 15.49 16.38
CA ASN A 68 -19.48 15.73 17.81
C ASN A 68 -19.48 14.41 18.63
N THR A 69 -19.01 13.30 18.06
CA THR A 69 -19.08 11.96 18.70
C THR A 69 -17.79 11.57 19.42
N GLY A 70 -16.74 12.40 19.37
CA GLY A 70 -15.44 12.09 19.94
C GLY A 70 -14.51 11.32 18.99
N ASN A 71 -14.91 11.07 17.74
CA ASN A 71 -14.07 10.44 16.74
C ASN A 71 -12.89 11.35 16.32
N HIS A 72 -11.82 10.73 15.84
CA HIS A 72 -10.66 11.45 15.32
C HIS A 72 -10.96 12.05 13.93
N SER A 73 -10.34 13.21 13.64
CA SER A 73 -10.35 13.79 12.29
C SER A 73 -9.44 13.02 11.35
N ILE A 74 -9.60 13.23 10.04
CA ILE A 74 -8.71 12.66 9.01
C ILE A 74 -7.25 13.03 9.28
N GLY A 75 -6.98 14.30 9.64
CA GLY A 75 -5.63 14.76 9.95
C GLY A 75 -5.04 14.09 11.18
N GLN A 76 -5.85 13.90 12.23
CA GLN A 76 -5.44 13.16 13.41
C GLN A 76 -5.10 11.71 13.09
N LEU A 77 -5.90 11.02 12.28
CA LEU A 77 -5.63 9.67 11.82
C LEU A 77 -4.35 9.57 10.99
N ALA A 78 -4.15 10.50 10.05
CA ALA A 78 -2.95 10.54 9.22
C ALA A 78 -1.68 10.83 10.05
N TYR A 79 -1.75 11.78 11.00
CA TYR A 79 -0.65 12.09 11.90
C TYR A 79 -0.28 10.91 12.81
N HIS A 80 -1.28 10.20 13.32
CA HIS A 80 -1.12 8.96 14.09
C HIS A 80 -0.40 7.87 13.28
N LEU A 81 -0.75 7.71 12.01
CA LEU A 81 -0.04 6.79 11.11
C LEU A 81 1.41 7.21 10.91
N VAL A 82 1.69 8.51 10.72
CA VAL A 82 3.08 9.03 10.61
C VAL A 82 3.87 8.68 11.87
N PHE A 83 3.29 8.92 13.05
CA PHE A 83 3.97 8.65 14.32
C PHE A 83 4.35 7.17 14.46
N TRP A 84 3.38 6.26 14.31
CA TRP A 84 3.62 4.83 14.55
C TRP A 84 4.44 4.15 13.45
N ASN A 85 4.37 4.64 12.21
CA ASN A 85 5.24 4.17 11.14
C ASN A 85 6.69 4.60 11.37
N LYS A 86 6.94 5.83 11.81
CA LYS A 86 8.28 6.31 12.19
C LYS A 86 8.84 5.53 13.38
N GLU A 87 8.02 5.31 14.40
CA GLU A 87 8.38 4.53 15.59
C GLU A 87 8.76 3.09 15.20
N SER A 88 7.95 2.46 14.34
CA SER A 88 8.21 1.11 13.87
C SER A 88 9.49 1.05 13.03
N LEU A 89 9.70 2.01 12.13
CA LEU A 89 10.90 2.12 11.31
C LEU A 89 12.16 2.27 12.17
N ALA A 90 12.12 3.13 13.19
CA ALA A 90 13.23 3.30 14.14
C ALA A 90 13.58 1.97 14.83
N ARG A 91 12.57 1.25 15.33
CA ARG A 91 12.80 -0.05 15.99
C ARG A 91 13.40 -1.09 15.07
N ILE A 92 12.92 -1.21 13.82
CA ILE A 92 13.48 -2.18 12.88
C ILE A 92 14.89 -1.85 12.45
N LYS A 93 15.27 -0.56 12.50
CA LYS A 93 16.67 -0.09 12.30
C LYS A 93 17.55 -0.24 13.54
N GLY A 94 17.00 -0.60 14.69
CA GLY A 94 17.72 -0.66 15.96
C GLY A 94 17.96 0.70 16.60
N GLU A 95 17.26 1.73 16.14
CA GLU A 95 17.29 3.08 16.70
C GLU A 95 16.36 3.19 17.91
N GLN A 96 16.57 4.21 18.74
CA GLN A 96 15.65 4.51 19.85
C GLN A 96 14.44 5.25 19.30
N PRO A 97 13.22 4.66 19.39
CA PRO A 97 12.03 5.32 18.92
C PRO A 97 11.60 6.46 19.85
N ALA A 98 10.80 7.37 19.32
CA ALA A 98 10.06 8.31 20.16
C ALA A 98 9.05 7.51 21.00
N ASN A 99 9.14 7.56 22.33
CA ASN A 99 8.16 6.94 23.21
C ASN A 99 6.87 7.77 23.21
N ALA A 100 5.75 7.12 22.93
CA ALA A 100 4.45 7.65 23.27
C ALA A 100 4.06 7.10 24.65
N ASP A 101 4.13 7.95 25.68
CA ASP A 101 3.64 7.60 27.02
C ASP A 101 2.11 7.43 27.03
N ASP A 102 1.44 8.02 26.03
CA ASP A 102 0.00 8.04 25.87
C ASP A 102 -0.36 7.98 24.38
N ASN A 103 -1.13 6.98 24.00
CA ASN A 103 -1.57 6.80 22.61
C ASN A 103 -2.43 7.98 22.10
N GLU A 104 -3.23 8.61 22.98
CA GLU A 104 -4.07 9.76 22.60
C GLU A 104 -3.23 10.95 22.14
N LYS A 105 -2.04 11.14 22.69
CA LYS A 105 -1.12 12.21 22.24
C LYS A 105 -0.72 12.07 20.78
N THR A 106 -0.69 10.84 20.25
CA THR A 106 -0.35 10.59 18.84
C THR A 106 -1.42 11.07 17.86
N PHE A 107 -2.66 11.28 18.33
CA PHE A 107 -3.73 11.91 17.57
C PHE A 107 -3.82 13.41 17.84
N ASN A 108 -3.70 13.80 19.10
CA ASN A 108 -3.97 15.17 19.55
C ASN A 108 -2.85 16.16 19.23
N SER A 109 -1.67 15.69 18.80
CA SER A 109 -0.55 16.54 18.38
C SER A 109 -0.68 17.03 16.92
N PHE A 110 -1.74 16.67 16.19
CA PHE A 110 -1.98 17.14 14.84
C PHE A 110 -2.36 18.64 14.83
N ASP A 111 -1.66 19.45 14.02
CA ASP A 111 -2.01 20.82 13.68
C ASP A 111 -2.44 20.91 12.20
N ALA A 112 -3.59 21.53 11.96
CA ALA A 112 -4.12 21.73 10.62
C ALA A 112 -3.17 22.52 9.70
N LYS A 113 -2.36 23.44 10.26
CA LYS A 113 -1.36 24.21 9.50
C LYS A 113 -0.26 23.31 8.93
N GLU A 114 -0.03 22.17 9.56
CA GLU A 114 0.98 21.18 9.17
C GLU A 114 0.39 20.07 8.27
N TRP A 115 -0.83 20.22 7.77
CA TRP A 115 -1.47 19.18 6.97
C TRP A 115 -0.63 18.71 5.77
N ALA A 116 -0.10 19.64 4.99
CA ALA A 116 0.74 19.32 3.84
C ALA A 116 2.02 18.56 4.26
N GLU A 117 2.62 18.97 5.39
CA GLU A 117 3.79 18.29 5.96
C GLU A 117 3.42 16.90 6.47
N THR A 118 2.26 16.72 7.12
CA THR A 118 1.76 15.41 7.57
C THR A 118 1.61 14.45 6.39
N VAL A 119 1.04 14.90 5.27
CA VAL A 119 0.89 14.09 4.05
C VAL A 119 2.27 13.72 3.48
N ALA A 120 3.19 14.67 3.39
CA ALA A 120 4.55 14.42 2.90
C ALA A 120 5.32 13.44 3.80
N GLN A 121 5.19 13.57 5.11
CA GLN A 121 5.81 12.65 6.08
C GLN A 121 5.21 11.24 6.03
N LEU A 122 3.90 11.10 5.81
CA LEU A 122 3.25 9.81 5.62
C LEU A 122 3.82 9.10 4.39
N ASP A 123 3.88 9.78 3.26
CA ASP A 123 4.47 9.27 2.02
C ASP A 123 5.94 8.84 2.21
N LYS A 124 6.71 9.71 2.85
CA LYS A 124 8.12 9.45 3.11
C LYS A 124 8.34 8.22 3.99
N VAL A 125 7.67 8.13 5.13
CA VAL A 125 7.91 7.02 6.06
C VAL A 125 7.47 5.68 5.48
N MET A 126 6.40 5.64 4.69
CA MET A 126 5.98 4.43 4.00
C MET A 126 6.97 4.03 2.90
N THR A 127 7.53 5.00 2.16
CA THR A 127 8.63 4.75 1.21
C THR A 127 9.87 4.19 1.92
N ASP A 128 10.23 4.76 3.07
CA ASP A 128 11.40 4.31 3.86
C ASP A 128 11.20 2.87 4.39
N LEU A 129 9.98 2.49 4.75
CA LEU A 129 9.64 1.11 5.15
C LEU A 129 9.77 0.13 3.97
N GLU A 130 9.26 0.49 2.79
CA GLU A 130 9.41 -0.31 1.56
C GLU A 130 10.90 -0.51 1.24
N GLN A 131 11.67 0.56 1.25
CA GLN A 131 13.11 0.53 0.97
C GLN A 131 13.87 -0.35 1.98
N TRP A 132 13.48 -0.28 3.27
CA TRP A 132 14.09 -1.15 4.28
C TRP A 132 13.80 -2.63 3.99
N VAL A 133 12.56 -2.99 3.67
CA VAL A 133 12.20 -4.38 3.33
C VAL A 133 12.93 -4.84 2.06
N GLU A 134 13.11 -3.95 1.09
CA GLU A 134 13.79 -4.27 -0.17
C GLU A 134 15.28 -4.58 0.04
N THR A 135 15.93 -3.89 0.97
CA THR A 135 17.39 -3.92 1.15
C THR A 135 17.88 -4.70 2.37
N ALA A 136 17.02 -5.01 3.35
CA ALA A 136 17.40 -5.76 4.54
C ALA A 136 17.92 -7.17 4.19
N ASP A 137 18.84 -7.70 4.98
CA ASP A 137 19.18 -9.12 4.89
C ASP A 137 18.04 -10.03 5.39
N GLU A 138 18.09 -11.31 5.04
CA GLU A 138 17.00 -12.25 5.36
C GLU A 138 16.80 -12.43 6.88
N ALA A 139 17.86 -12.44 7.67
CA ALA A 139 17.76 -12.60 9.12
C ALA A 139 17.11 -11.39 9.79
N ALA A 140 17.47 -10.17 9.34
CA ALA A 140 16.83 -8.95 9.78
C ALA A 140 15.35 -8.90 9.37
N LEU A 141 15.03 -9.35 8.16
CA LEU A 141 13.68 -9.41 7.64
C LEU A 141 12.82 -10.39 8.45
N GLU A 142 13.29 -11.61 8.69
CA GLU A 142 12.60 -12.62 9.52
C GLU A 142 12.36 -12.10 10.94
N LYS A 143 13.37 -11.50 11.56
CA LYS A 143 13.26 -10.91 12.91
C LYS A 143 12.16 -9.85 13.02
N ASN A 144 11.95 -9.06 11.97
CA ASN A 144 11.04 -7.94 11.98
C ASN A 144 9.72 -8.17 11.22
N ALA A 145 9.53 -9.36 10.63
CA ALA A 145 8.39 -9.68 9.78
C ALA A 145 7.03 -9.42 10.45
N SER A 146 6.88 -9.89 11.69
CA SER A 146 5.64 -9.66 12.47
C SER A 146 5.36 -8.18 12.69
N ARG A 147 6.38 -7.37 13.01
CA ARG A 147 6.23 -5.92 13.17
C ARG A 147 5.76 -5.25 11.88
N ILE A 148 6.35 -5.61 10.75
CA ILE A 148 5.99 -5.06 9.44
C ILE A 148 4.56 -5.46 9.08
N ALA A 149 4.16 -6.70 9.34
CA ALA A 149 2.78 -7.14 9.13
C ALA A 149 1.77 -6.33 9.98
N HIS A 150 2.11 -6.05 11.26
CA HIS A 150 1.27 -5.19 12.11
C HIS A 150 1.20 -3.74 11.59
N VAL A 151 2.31 -3.18 11.10
CA VAL A 151 2.32 -1.86 10.42
C VAL A 151 1.34 -1.85 9.25
N CYS A 152 1.36 -2.87 8.40
CA CYS A 152 0.45 -2.97 7.26
C CYS A 152 -1.02 -3.05 7.71
N ALA A 153 -1.34 -3.88 8.70
CA ALA A 153 -2.70 -3.99 9.24
C ALA A 153 -3.18 -2.68 9.87
N HIS A 154 -2.32 -1.98 10.61
CA HIS A 154 -2.61 -0.71 11.25
C HIS A 154 -2.85 0.40 10.21
N ASN A 155 -2.02 0.48 9.16
CA ASN A 155 -2.20 1.42 8.07
C ASN A 155 -3.53 1.17 7.34
N ALA A 156 -3.87 -0.08 7.01
CA ALA A 156 -5.13 -0.43 6.36
C ALA A 156 -6.35 -0.05 7.23
N TYR A 157 -6.27 -0.31 8.54
CA TYR A 157 -7.34 0.02 9.50
C TYR A 157 -7.66 1.51 9.52
N HIS A 158 -6.65 2.38 9.68
CA HIS A 158 -6.86 3.82 9.73
C HIS A 158 -7.16 4.44 8.35
N THR A 159 -6.62 3.87 7.28
CA THR A 159 -6.99 4.26 5.91
C THR A 159 -8.49 4.02 5.66
N GLY A 160 -9.01 2.90 6.14
CA GLY A 160 -10.46 2.61 6.09
C GLY A 160 -11.30 3.66 6.82
N GLN A 161 -10.86 4.13 7.99
CA GLN A 161 -11.54 5.20 8.74
C GLN A 161 -11.49 6.54 8.00
N ILE A 162 -10.35 6.91 7.41
CA ILE A 162 -10.20 8.11 6.59
C ILE A 162 -11.19 8.07 5.41
N LEU A 163 -11.25 6.94 4.70
CA LEU A 163 -12.18 6.78 3.57
C LEU A 163 -13.64 6.81 4.00
N TYR A 164 -13.98 6.26 5.16
CA TYR A 164 -15.32 6.32 5.72
C TYR A 164 -15.76 7.77 5.91
N ILE A 165 -14.93 8.60 6.57
CA ILE A 165 -15.20 10.02 6.79
C ILE A 165 -15.35 10.76 5.44
N ARG A 166 -14.44 10.52 4.48
CA ARG A 166 -14.50 11.15 3.15
C ARG A 166 -15.79 10.82 2.40
N ARG A 167 -16.24 9.57 2.46
CA ARG A 167 -17.48 9.14 1.80
C ARG A 167 -18.70 9.76 2.47
N GLU A 168 -18.77 9.75 3.78
CA GLU A 168 -19.85 10.37 4.54
C GLU A 168 -19.99 11.86 4.25
N LYS A 169 -18.87 12.56 4.07
CA LYS A 169 -18.82 13.99 3.78
C LYS A 169 -18.94 14.36 2.31
N GLY A 170 -19.03 13.39 1.41
CA GLY A 170 -19.03 13.63 -0.03
C GLY A 170 -17.69 14.14 -0.59
N TRP A 171 -16.58 13.92 0.11
CA TRP A 171 -15.23 14.32 -0.29
C TRP A 171 -14.47 13.20 -1.03
N TRP A 172 -15.12 12.09 -1.28
CA TRP A 172 -14.55 10.95 -1.99
C TRP A 172 -15.12 10.84 -3.41
N ASP A 173 -14.24 10.78 -4.40
CA ASP A 173 -14.60 10.46 -5.77
C ASP A 173 -14.63 8.91 -5.94
N PRO A 174 -15.80 8.29 -6.16
CA PRO A 174 -15.93 6.85 -6.34
C PRO A 174 -15.11 6.31 -7.53
N ALA A 175 -14.82 7.14 -8.55
CA ALA A 175 -14.01 6.75 -9.70
C ALA A 175 -12.55 6.45 -9.33
N LYS A 176 -12.07 6.97 -8.20
CA LYS A 176 -10.75 6.68 -7.62
C LYS A 176 -10.72 5.38 -6.80
N GLY A 177 -11.85 4.72 -6.58
CA GLY A 177 -11.94 3.47 -5.82
C GLY A 177 -11.37 2.26 -6.55
N VAL A 178 -11.28 1.13 -5.84
CA VAL A 178 -10.93 -0.17 -6.42
C VAL A 178 -12.04 -0.58 -7.39
N LYS A 179 -11.62 -1.06 -8.58
CA LYS A 179 -12.51 -1.51 -9.65
C LYS A 179 -12.67 -3.01 -9.63
#